data_23d43c54470168ebae4c77e1f5d9a0af
#
_entry.id   23d43c54470168ebae4c77e1f5d9a0af
#
_cell.length_a   1.000
_cell.length_b   1.000
_cell.length_c   1.000
_cell.angle_alpha   90.00
_cell.angle_beta   90.00
_cell.angle_gamma   90.00
#
_symmetry.space_group_name_H-M   'P 1'
#
loop_
_entity.id
_entity.type
_entity.pdbx_description
1 polymer ?
#
loop_
_entity_poly.entity_id
_entity_poly.type
_entity_poly.pdbx_seq_one_letter_code
_entity_poly.pdbx_strand_id
1 'polypeptide(L)'
;YTSLYHNDLQVVETTLLAYFILVVQLEEIVFSLAYAFVQNVVLCILLIVVGIVGLAVPIMTQQILQKSNIEQMDEAAKHNTLINDDFRGFEVIKNYQIEKNVVGQYAQENIRFGKKKFTSQFVQGVVGGITMDVQLTLQLLIVIISGIMVLYGKVSISFLTVAIALSSSVIGSMSTFIESLIQIKSGTPICQKVMEEIGEQKKEETGDGINFQNLISMENVSFSYPQAEHMTLNNINITFEKGKRYAVVGGSGSGKSTLTKLVLGYYNNYQGQIRFDDMDMHAISEKSVMEQVAVIPQNVYVFEDTLRNNITLFDPYTEEEVDMAVKKAGLDGVVQRLEMGLETVLKEGGSNLSGGEKQRISIARAFLHHRKLWVLDEATSSLDNKMAYQVEKAVLDIPDITVIMITHHYNRSNLEKCDAIVVLEQGNIVEQGKHEE
;
A
#
# COMPACT_ATOMS: atom_id res chain seq x y z
N TYR A 1 -0.31 -1.65 -0.30
CA TYR A 1 -0.48 -0.20 -0.11
C TYR A 1 -0.38 0.59 -1.43
N THR A 2 0.60 0.37 -2.31
CA THR A 2 0.72 1.10 -3.59
C THR A 2 -0.45 0.86 -4.55
N SER A 3 -1.04 -0.34 -4.61
CA SER A 3 -2.24 -0.62 -5.41
C SER A 3 -3.47 0.09 -4.84
N LEU A 4 -3.57 0.18 -3.53
CA LEU A 4 -4.64 0.86 -2.79
C LEU A 4 -4.66 2.36 -3.13
N TYR A 5 -3.50 3.02 -3.13
CA TYR A 5 -3.41 4.45 -3.42
C TYR A 5 -3.63 4.81 -4.89
N HIS A 6 -3.31 3.92 -5.86
CA HIS A 6 -3.43 4.28 -7.28
C HIS A 6 -4.72 3.77 -7.93
N ASN A 7 -5.14 2.53 -7.65
CA ASN A 7 -6.28 1.93 -8.33
C ASN A 7 -7.55 1.95 -7.47
N ASP A 8 -7.46 1.56 -6.20
CA ASP A 8 -8.63 1.37 -5.36
C ASP A 8 -9.28 2.72 -4.99
N LEU A 9 -8.47 3.78 -4.72
CA LEU A 9 -8.99 5.13 -4.49
C LEU A 9 -9.68 5.72 -5.73
N GLN A 10 -9.16 5.48 -6.93
CA GLN A 10 -9.80 5.91 -8.17
C GLN A 10 -11.17 5.23 -8.36
N VAL A 11 -11.28 3.95 -8.01
CA VAL A 11 -12.57 3.24 -8.03
C VAL A 11 -13.53 3.81 -7.00
N VAL A 12 -13.07 4.15 -5.79
CA VAL A 12 -13.90 4.81 -4.77
C VAL A 12 -14.41 6.16 -5.28
N GLU A 13 -13.53 7.00 -5.85
CA GLU A 13 -13.90 8.30 -6.43
C GLU A 13 -14.96 8.15 -7.53
N THR A 14 -14.73 7.27 -8.50
CA THR A 14 -15.68 7.06 -9.60
C THR A 14 -17.01 6.47 -9.11
N THR A 15 -16.98 5.65 -8.06
CA THR A 15 -18.20 5.11 -7.43
C THR A 15 -19.02 6.20 -6.72
N LEU A 16 -18.35 7.10 -5.99
CA LEU A 16 -19.00 8.25 -5.35
C LEU A 16 -19.61 9.21 -6.37
N LEU A 17 -18.88 9.49 -7.45
CA LEU A 17 -19.40 10.28 -8.58
C LEU A 17 -20.63 9.62 -9.22
N ALA A 18 -20.63 8.29 -9.34
CA ALA A 18 -21.77 7.56 -9.89
C ALA A 18 -23.03 7.70 -9.04
N TYR A 19 -22.94 7.78 -7.70
CA TYR A 19 -24.11 8.11 -6.84
C TYR A 19 -24.65 9.50 -7.13
N PHE A 20 -23.78 10.49 -7.28
CA PHE A 20 -24.20 11.85 -7.60
C PHE A 20 -24.86 11.91 -8.98
N ILE A 21 -24.24 11.31 -10.01
CA ILE A 21 -24.79 11.25 -11.37
C ILE A 21 -26.16 10.56 -11.35
N LEU A 22 -26.32 9.45 -10.62
CA LEU A 22 -27.58 8.72 -10.51
C LEU A 22 -28.72 9.63 -10.01
N VAL A 23 -28.48 10.46 -8.98
CA VAL A 23 -29.48 11.40 -8.47
C VAL A 23 -29.85 12.43 -9.51
N VAL A 24 -28.85 13.01 -10.22
CA VAL A 24 -29.09 14.01 -11.26
C VAL A 24 -29.89 13.40 -12.43
N GLN A 25 -29.56 12.19 -12.85
CA GLN A 25 -30.28 11.51 -13.94
C GLN A 25 -31.72 11.15 -13.55
N LEU A 26 -31.94 10.74 -12.29
CA LEU A 26 -33.28 10.51 -11.78
C LEU A 26 -34.12 11.79 -11.79
N GLU A 27 -33.55 12.89 -11.34
CA GLU A 27 -34.20 14.19 -11.37
C GLU A 27 -34.57 14.60 -12.81
N GLU A 28 -33.65 14.45 -13.76
CA GLU A 28 -33.87 14.78 -15.18
C GLU A 28 -34.99 13.93 -15.78
N ILE A 29 -35.03 12.62 -15.49
CA ILE A 29 -36.10 11.72 -15.95
C ILE A 29 -37.46 12.19 -15.39
N VAL A 30 -37.53 12.45 -14.09
CA VAL A 30 -38.77 12.86 -13.42
C VAL A 30 -39.30 14.17 -13.99
N PHE A 31 -38.43 15.20 -14.13
CA PHE A 31 -38.84 16.48 -14.71
C PHE A 31 -39.25 16.38 -16.17
N SER A 32 -38.51 15.60 -16.98
CA SER A 32 -38.86 15.39 -18.38
C SER A 32 -40.21 14.68 -18.55
N LEU A 33 -40.49 13.65 -17.74
CA LEU A 33 -41.77 12.95 -17.76
C LEU A 33 -42.93 13.83 -17.23
N ALA A 34 -42.71 14.58 -16.16
CA ALA A 34 -43.69 15.51 -15.61
C ALA A 34 -44.05 16.62 -16.64
N TYR A 35 -43.05 17.19 -17.31
CA TYR A 35 -43.26 18.16 -18.37
C TYR A 35 -43.97 17.56 -19.57
N ALA A 36 -43.60 16.34 -20.00
CA ALA A 36 -44.28 15.63 -21.06
C ALA A 36 -45.76 15.37 -20.71
N PHE A 37 -46.06 14.99 -19.47
CA PHE A 37 -47.44 14.76 -18.98
C PHE A 37 -48.29 16.02 -19.07
N VAL A 38 -47.76 17.17 -18.68
CA VAL A 38 -48.46 18.47 -18.77
C VAL A 38 -48.73 18.85 -20.24
N GLN A 39 -47.77 18.57 -21.14
CA GLN A 39 -47.93 18.85 -22.55
C GLN A 39 -48.95 17.93 -23.24
N ASN A 40 -48.78 16.62 -23.06
CA ASN A 40 -49.70 15.61 -23.62
C ASN A 40 -49.44 14.24 -23.00
N VAL A 41 -50.52 13.62 -22.45
CA VAL A 41 -50.45 12.29 -21.82
C VAL A 41 -49.90 11.20 -22.77
N VAL A 42 -50.26 11.28 -24.07
CA VAL A 42 -49.77 10.32 -25.06
C VAL A 42 -48.27 10.40 -25.22
N LEU A 43 -47.68 11.63 -25.22
CA LEU A 43 -46.24 11.82 -25.26
C LEU A 43 -45.55 11.22 -24.02
N CYS A 44 -46.13 11.43 -22.84
CA CYS A 44 -45.57 10.86 -21.60
C CYS A 44 -45.52 9.35 -21.65
N ILE A 45 -46.61 8.69 -22.09
CA ILE A 45 -46.68 7.23 -22.23
C ILE A 45 -45.66 6.73 -23.27
N LEU A 46 -45.52 7.42 -24.41
CA LEU A 46 -44.53 7.08 -25.44
C LEU A 46 -43.12 7.16 -24.90
N LEU A 47 -42.79 8.22 -24.15
CA LEU A 47 -41.44 8.38 -23.55
C LEU A 47 -41.14 7.28 -22.54
N ILE A 48 -42.09 6.86 -21.71
CA ILE A 48 -41.93 5.75 -20.78
C ILE A 48 -41.67 4.43 -21.55
N VAL A 49 -42.48 4.13 -22.56
CA VAL A 49 -42.31 2.91 -23.37
C VAL A 49 -40.96 2.90 -24.07
N VAL A 50 -40.60 4.00 -24.70
CA VAL A 50 -39.31 4.15 -25.39
C VAL A 50 -38.13 4.06 -24.43
N GLY A 51 -38.25 4.66 -23.26
CA GLY A 51 -37.22 4.56 -22.21
C GLY A 51 -37.00 3.11 -21.78
N ILE A 52 -38.09 2.37 -21.49
CA ILE A 52 -37.99 0.95 -21.10
C ILE A 52 -37.38 0.09 -22.23
N VAL A 53 -37.82 0.29 -23.47
CA VAL A 53 -37.26 -0.44 -24.63
C VAL A 53 -35.78 -0.09 -24.85
N GLY A 54 -35.41 1.18 -24.67
CA GLY A 54 -34.03 1.65 -24.78
C GLY A 54 -33.07 1.01 -23.78
N LEU A 55 -33.59 0.59 -22.60
CA LEU A 55 -32.78 -0.12 -21.58
C LEU A 55 -32.52 -1.60 -21.93
N ALA A 56 -33.26 -2.18 -22.87
CA ALA A 56 -33.12 -3.61 -23.19
C ALA A 56 -31.70 -3.95 -23.68
N VAL A 57 -31.10 -3.11 -24.54
CA VAL A 57 -29.76 -3.36 -25.10
C VAL A 57 -28.67 -3.30 -24.01
N PRO A 58 -28.54 -2.25 -23.19
CA PRO A 58 -27.58 -2.22 -22.09
C PRO A 58 -27.70 -3.40 -21.13
N ILE A 59 -28.93 -3.76 -20.75
CA ILE A 59 -29.18 -4.87 -19.83
C ILE A 59 -28.77 -6.22 -20.43
N MET A 60 -29.11 -6.48 -21.69
CA MET A 60 -28.79 -7.74 -22.37
C MET A 60 -27.29 -7.90 -22.63
N THR A 61 -26.58 -6.81 -22.88
CA THR A 61 -25.15 -6.83 -23.22
C THR A 61 -24.21 -6.68 -22.04
N GLN A 62 -24.74 -6.33 -20.85
CA GLN A 62 -23.95 -6.09 -19.64
C GLN A 62 -22.99 -7.23 -19.30
N GLN A 63 -23.44 -8.48 -19.32
CA GLN A 63 -22.61 -9.63 -18.98
C GLN A 63 -21.45 -9.83 -19.97
N ILE A 64 -21.70 -9.57 -21.25
CA ILE A 64 -20.70 -9.70 -22.32
C ILE A 64 -19.63 -8.62 -22.14
N LEU A 65 -20.04 -7.38 -21.90
CA LEU A 65 -19.14 -6.26 -21.64
C LEU A 65 -18.30 -6.49 -20.39
N GLN A 66 -18.94 -6.89 -19.29
CA GLN A 66 -18.26 -7.15 -18.01
C GLN A 66 -17.22 -8.25 -18.14
N LYS A 67 -17.56 -9.39 -18.77
CA LYS A 67 -16.62 -10.49 -19.00
C LYS A 67 -15.42 -10.03 -19.83
N SER A 68 -15.68 -9.31 -20.92
CA SER A 68 -14.62 -8.82 -21.81
C SER A 68 -13.68 -7.83 -21.12
N ASN A 69 -14.22 -6.97 -20.24
CA ASN A 69 -13.43 -6.03 -19.45
C ASN A 69 -12.57 -6.74 -18.41
N ILE A 70 -13.12 -7.72 -17.67
CA ILE A 70 -12.36 -8.50 -16.68
C ILE A 70 -11.20 -9.22 -17.36
N GLU A 71 -11.44 -9.90 -18.50
CA GLU A 71 -10.38 -10.59 -19.24
C GLU A 71 -9.27 -9.64 -19.71
N GLN A 72 -9.62 -8.41 -20.11
CA GLN A 72 -8.63 -7.39 -20.49
C GLN A 72 -7.84 -6.91 -19.26
N MET A 73 -8.50 -6.69 -18.12
CA MET A 73 -7.83 -6.24 -16.88
C MET A 73 -6.87 -7.29 -16.33
N ASP A 74 -7.26 -8.57 -16.35
CA ASP A 74 -6.39 -9.67 -15.92
C ASP A 74 -5.13 -9.77 -16.80
N GLU A 75 -5.28 -9.60 -18.10
CA GLU A 75 -4.14 -9.63 -19.02
C GLU A 75 -3.26 -8.38 -18.89
N ALA A 76 -3.85 -7.21 -18.61
CA ALA A 76 -3.10 -5.98 -18.31
C ALA A 76 -2.28 -6.13 -17.01
N ALA A 77 -2.83 -6.76 -15.98
CA ALA A 77 -2.13 -7.01 -14.73
C ALA A 77 -0.90 -7.92 -14.94
N LYS A 78 -1.05 -9.01 -15.72
CA LYS A 78 0.08 -9.91 -16.07
C LYS A 78 1.16 -9.18 -16.87
N HIS A 79 0.74 -8.39 -17.86
CA HIS A 79 1.66 -7.61 -18.68
C HIS A 79 2.46 -6.59 -17.84
N ASN A 80 1.80 -5.89 -16.92
CA ASN A 80 2.47 -4.96 -16.02
C ASN A 80 3.42 -5.67 -15.04
N THR A 81 3.05 -6.86 -14.54
CA THR A 81 3.94 -7.66 -13.68
C THR A 81 5.20 -8.04 -14.44
N LEU A 82 5.08 -8.53 -15.69
CA LEU A 82 6.23 -8.89 -16.52
C LEU A 82 7.17 -7.70 -16.74
N ILE A 83 6.62 -6.52 -17.06
CA ILE A 83 7.42 -5.30 -17.23
C ILE A 83 8.20 -4.96 -15.94
N ASN A 84 7.53 -5.00 -14.80
CA ASN A 84 8.17 -4.70 -13.52
C ASN A 84 9.27 -5.72 -13.18
N ASP A 85 9.06 -7.00 -13.47
CA ASP A 85 10.06 -8.05 -13.25
C ASP A 85 11.27 -7.87 -14.17
N ASP A 86 11.06 -7.53 -15.45
CA ASP A 86 12.13 -7.25 -16.40
C ASP A 86 12.98 -6.04 -15.96
N PHE A 87 12.34 -4.98 -15.47
CA PHE A 87 13.09 -3.81 -14.95
C PHE A 87 13.83 -4.12 -13.66
N ARG A 88 13.26 -4.87 -12.73
CA ARG A 88 13.92 -5.29 -11.50
C ARG A 88 15.08 -6.25 -11.77
N GLY A 89 14.93 -7.10 -12.79
CA GLY A 89 15.93 -8.05 -13.23
C GLY A 89 16.96 -7.50 -14.22
N PHE A 90 16.99 -6.18 -14.49
CA PHE A 90 17.79 -5.57 -15.55
C PHE A 90 19.28 -5.94 -15.47
N GLU A 91 19.89 -5.91 -14.28
CA GLU A 91 21.29 -6.30 -14.08
C GLU A 91 21.53 -7.77 -14.46
N VAL A 92 20.61 -8.67 -14.09
CA VAL A 92 20.69 -10.09 -14.44
C VAL A 92 20.62 -10.27 -15.96
N ILE A 93 19.66 -9.58 -16.60
CA ILE A 93 19.47 -9.62 -18.06
C ILE A 93 20.76 -9.19 -18.76
N LYS A 94 21.40 -8.12 -18.29
CA LYS A 94 22.65 -7.59 -18.86
C LYS A 94 23.85 -8.51 -18.59
N ASN A 95 24.03 -8.97 -17.37
CA ASN A 95 25.14 -9.80 -16.96
C ASN A 95 25.17 -11.15 -17.68
N TYR A 96 23.99 -11.73 -17.95
CA TYR A 96 23.86 -13.00 -18.65
C TYR A 96 23.58 -12.88 -20.16
N GLN A 97 23.49 -11.64 -20.67
CA GLN A 97 23.27 -11.33 -22.10
C GLN A 97 22.02 -12.03 -22.72
N ILE A 98 20.92 -12.06 -21.91
CA ILE A 98 19.68 -12.75 -22.28
C ILE A 98 18.61 -11.79 -22.87
N GLU A 99 18.98 -10.59 -23.31
CA GLU A 99 18.06 -9.57 -23.83
C GLU A 99 17.14 -10.10 -24.94
N LYS A 100 17.69 -10.93 -25.84
CA LYS A 100 16.91 -11.50 -26.95
C LYS A 100 15.75 -12.38 -26.44
N ASN A 101 16.00 -13.15 -25.38
CA ASN A 101 15.00 -14.04 -24.79
C ASN A 101 13.91 -13.22 -24.09
N VAL A 102 14.31 -12.22 -23.30
CA VAL A 102 13.38 -11.32 -22.59
C VAL A 102 12.53 -10.53 -23.58
N VAL A 103 13.12 -9.91 -24.62
CA VAL A 103 12.39 -9.20 -25.66
C VAL A 103 11.45 -10.16 -26.41
N GLY A 104 11.85 -11.40 -26.66
CA GLY A 104 11.01 -12.43 -27.27
C GLY A 104 9.78 -12.77 -26.41
N GLN A 105 9.96 -12.94 -25.11
CA GLN A 105 8.89 -13.18 -24.14
C GLN A 105 7.95 -11.98 -24.05
N TYR A 106 8.49 -10.78 -23.89
CA TYR A 106 7.72 -9.54 -23.88
C TYR A 106 6.89 -9.36 -25.15
N ALA A 107 7.47 -9.62 -26.34
CA ALA A 107 6.76 -9.49 -27.60
C ALA A 107 5.55 -10.45 -27.68
N GLN A 108 5.67 -11.68 -27.19
CA GLN A 108 4.56 -12.64 -27.16
C GLN A 108 3.44 -12.18 -26.23
N GLU A 109 3.78 -11.76 -25.01
CA GLU A 109 2.79 -11.28 -24.03
C GLU A 109 2.15 -9.95 -24.48
N ASN A 110 2.91 -9.06 -25.12
CA ASN A 110 2.38 -7.81 -25.67
C ASN A 110 1.37 -8.07 -26.82
N ILE A 111 1.64 -9.06 -27.68
CA ILE A 111 0.69 -9.47 -28.73
C ILE A 111 -0.58 -10.05 -28.09
N ARG A 112 -0.45 -10.84 -27.04
CA ARG A 112 -1.58 -11.45 -26.32
C ARG A 112 -2.44 -10.38 -25.63
N PHE A 113 -1.81 -9.46 -24.90
CA PHE A 113 -2.47 -8.30 -24.30
C PHE A 113 -3.15 -7.43 -25.37
N GLY A 114 -2.45 -7.12 -26.48
CA GLY A 114 -2.98 -6.35 -27.60
C GLY A 114 -4.24 -6.99 -28.21
N LYS A 115 -4.26 -8.32 -28.39
CA LYS A 115 -5.45 -9.04 -28.88
C LYS A 115 -6.62 -8.95 -27.92
N LYS A 116 -6.39 -9.12 -26.60
CA LYS A 116 -7.45 -9.01 -25.60
C LYS A 116 -8.00 -7.58 -25.49
N LYS A 117 -7.12 -6.59 -25.51
CA LYS A 117 -7.50 -5.17 -25.57
C LYS A 117 -8.34 -4.85 -26.80
N PHE A 118 -7.89 -5.29 -27.98
CA PHE A 118 -8.65 -5.11 -29.22
C PHE A 118 -10.03 -5.78 -29.15
N THR A 119 -10.10 -7.02 -28.65
CA THR A 119 -11.39 -7.75 -28.52
C THR A 119 -12.34 -6.99 -27.59
N SER A 120 -11.85 -6.51 -26.45
CA SER A 120 -12.66 -5.73 -25.52
C SER A 120 -13.17 -4.42 -26.15
N GLN A 121 -12.29 -3.66 -26.79
CA GLN A 121 -12.68 -2.42 -27.47
C GLN A 121 -13.63 -2.66 -28.64
N PHE A 122 -13.44 -3.75 -29.38
CA PHE A 122 -14.34 -4.14 -30.46
C PHE A 122 -15.75 -4.48 -29.94
N VAL A 123 -15.84 -5.28 -28.88
CA VAL A 123 -17.12 -5.61 -28.22
C VAL A 123 -17.81 -4.36 -27.71
N GLN A 124 -17.07 -3.46 -27.04
CA GLN A 124 -17.60 -2.16 -26.59
C GLN A 124 -18.11 -1.31 -27.75
N GLY A 125 -17.35 -1.23 -28.84
CA GLY A 125 -17.72 -0.49 -30.05
C GLY A 125 -18.99 -1.04 -30.71
N VAL A 126 -19.09 -2.37 -30.86
CA VAL A 126 -20.29 -3.02 -31.45
C VAL A 126 -21.51 -2.80 -30.57
N VAL A 127 -21.39 -3.02 -29.24
CA VAL A 127 -22.51 -2.79 -28.30
C VAL A 127 -22.92 -1.32 -28.28
N GLY A 128 -21.96 -0.40 -28.24
CA GLY A 128 -22.23 1.04 -28.32
C GLY A 128 -22.94 1.45 -29.61
N GLY A 129 -22.50 0.90 -30.77
CA GLY A 129 -23.15 1.11 -32.04
C GLY A 129 -24.61 0.63 -32.07
N ILE A 130 -24.86 -0.61 -31.62
CA ILE A 130 -26.22 -1.17 -31.54
C ILE A 130 -27.10 -0.31 -30.59
N THR A 131 -26.56 0.12 -29.46
CA THR A 131 -27.29 0.98 -28.51
C THR A 131 -27.68 2.29 -29.17
N MET A 132 -26.75 2.94 -29.88
CA MET A 132 -26.98 4.19 -30.60
C MET A 132 -28.03 4.03 -31.71
N ASP A 133 -27.96 2.95 -32.51
CA ASP A 133 -28.92 2.68 -33.56
C ASP A 133 -30.34 2.44 -33.04
N VAL A 134 -30.47 1.72 -31.92
CA VAL A 134 -31.77 1.51 -31.26
C VAL A 134 -32.32 2.85 -30.73
N GLN A 135 -31.48 3.67 -30.08
CA GLN A 135 -31.89 5.00 -29.56
C GLN A 135 -32.37 5.90 -30.70
N LEU A 136 -31.63 5.99 -31.80
CA LEU A 136 -32.04 6.76 -32.99
C LEU A 136 -33.36 6.26 -33.58
N THR A 137 -33.54 4.95 -33.70
CA THR A 137 -34.78 4.34 -34.20
C THR A 137 -35.98 4.70 -33.33
N LEU A 138 -35.81 4.60 -31.99
CA LEU A 138 -36.85 4.97 -31.00
C LEU A 138 -37.17 6.47 -31.07
N GLN A 139 -36.17 7.33 -31.24
CA GLN A 139 -36.37 8.76 -31.43
C GLN A 139 -37.13 9.09 -32.69
N LEU A 140 -36.80 8.42 -33.84
CA LEU A 140 -37.53 8.57 -35.08
C LEU A 140 -38.99 8.13 -34.97
N LEU A 141 -39.30 7.08 -34.20
CA LEU A 141 -40.68 6.67 -33.97
C LEU A 141 -41.46 7.78 -33.21
N ILE A 142 -40.85 8.43 -32.22
CA ILE A 142 -41.50 9.55 -31.51
C ILE A 142 -41.77 10.71 -32.47
N VAL A 143 -40.81 11.03 -33.34
CA VAL A 143 -40.96 12.09 -34.36
C VAL A 143 -42.11 11.78 -35.32
N ILE A 144 -42.19 10.55 -35.83
CA ILE A 144 -43.24 10.11 -36.73
C ILE A 144 -44.61 10.21 -36.03
N ILE A 145 -44.76 9.64 -34.82
CA ILE A 145 -46.01 9.66 -34.09
C ILE A 145 -46.44 11.11 -33.76
N SER A 146 -45.50 11.94 -33.33
CA SER A 146 -45.77 13.36 -33.04
C SER A 146 -46.14 14.14 -34.30
N GLY A 147 -45.48 13.84 -35.44
CA GLY A 147 -45.83 14.41 -36.74
C GLY A 147 -47.25 14.05 -37.22
N ILE A 148 -47.64 12.80 -37.05
CA ILE A 148 -48.99 12.34 -37.32
C ILE A 148 -50.04 13.09 -36.46
N MET A 149 -49.73 13.30 -35.14
CA MET A 149 -50.62 14.06 -34.27
C MET A 149 -50.78 15.54 -34.71
N VAL A 150 -49.72 16.14 -35.22
CA VAL A 150 -49.75 17.49 -35.80
C VAL A 150 -50.64 17.53 -37.07
N LEU A 151 -50.46 16.57 -37.98
CA LEU A 151 -51.28 16.46 -39.21
C LEU A 151 -52.80 16.31 -38.93
N TYR A 152 -53.15 15.57 -37.83
CA TYR A 152 -54.55 15.48 -37.41
C TYR A 152 -55.03 16.69 -36.56
N GLY A 153 -54.20 17.75 -36.44
CA GLY A 153 -54.61 18.95 -35.70
C GLY A 153 -54.75 18.78 -34.19
N LYS A 154 -54.25 17.63 -33.63
CA LYS A 154 -54.35 17.36 -32.18
C LYS A 154 -53.32 18.10 -31.33
N VAL A 155 -52.22 18.54 -31.92
CA VAL A 155 -51.15 19.28 -31.26
C VAL A 155 -50.54 20.32 -32.24
N SER A 156 -49.85 21.35 -31.72
CA SER A 156 -49.19 22.37 -32.50
C SER A 156 -47.86 21.85 -33.13
N ILE A 157 -47.39 22.52 -34.16
CA ILE A 157 -46.09 22.14 -34.80
C ILE A 157 -44.92 22.30 -33.81
N SER A 158 -44.97 23.24 -32.87
CA SER A 158 -43.98 23.41 -31.80
C SER A 158 -43.90 22.22 -30.85
N PHE A 159 -44.96 21.38 -30.76
CA PHE A 159 -44.97 20.15 -30.01
C PHE A 159 -43.91 19.16 -30.54
N LEU A 160 -43.64 19.14 -31.83
CA LEU A 160 -42.64 18.28 -32.44
C LEU A 160 -41.22 18.55 -31.87
N THR A 161 -40.87 19.81 -31.74
CA THR A 161 -39.54 20.19 -31.18
C THR A 161 -39.42 19.80 -29.70
N VAL A 162 -40.51 19.94 -28.95
CA VAL A 162 -40.56 19.50 -27.54
C VAL A 162 -40.42 17.98 -27.45
N ALA A 163 -41.17 17.24 -28.30
CA ALA A 163 -41.12 15.77 -28.30
C ALA A 163 -39.71 15.24 -28.63
N ILE A 164 -38.99 15.87 -29.58
CA ILE A 164 -37.60 15.52 -29.89
C ILE A 164 -36.67 15.79 -28.71
N ALA A 165 -36.76 16.99 -28.10
CA ALA A 165 -35.91 17.36 -26.99
C ALA A 165 -36.12 16.44 -25.78
N LEU A 166 -37.36 16.18 -25.39
CA LEU A 166 -37.68 15.30 -24.27
C LEU A 166 -37.29 13.84 -24.53
N SER A 167 -37.43 13.35 -25.79
CA SER A 167 -37.00 12.00 -26.12
C SER A 167 -35.50 11.82 -25.98
N SER A 168 -34.70 12.79 -26.44
CA SER A 168 -33.24 12.76 -26.28
C SER A 168 -32.84 12.80 -24.80
N SER A 169 -33.46 13.68 -24.01
CA SER A 169 -33.23 13.77 -22.56
C SER A 169 -33.56 12.46 -21.87
N VAL A 170 -34.78 11.92 -22.00
CA VAL A 170 -35.20 10.69 -21.32
C VAL A 170 -34.35 9.49 -21.72
N ILE A 171 -34.07 9.29 -23.02
CA ILE A 171 -33.27 8.16 -23.49
C ILE A 171 -31.83 8.26 -22.96
N GLY A 172 -31.21 9.45 -23.05
CA GLY A 172 -29.87 9.68 -22.55
C GLY A 172 -29.76 9.49 -21.04
N SER A 173 -30.66 10.10 -20.29
CA SER A 173 -30.67 10.00 -18.83
C SER A 173 -30.93 8.58 -18.33
N MET A 174 -31.80 7.81 -18.98
CA MET A 174 -32.02 6.41 -18.63
C MET A 174 -30.80 5.54 -18.88
N SER A 175 -30.08 5.75 -19.99
CA SER A 175 -28.84 5.03 -20.27
C SER A 175 -27.77 5.32 -19.21
N THR A 176 -27.52 6.59 -18.91
CA THR A 176 -26.54 7.02 -17.88
C THR A 176 -26.95 6.57 -16.48
N PHE A 177 -28.24 6.54 -16.17
CA PHE A 177 -28.76 6.01 -14.92
C PHE A 177 -28.38 4.53 -14.71
N ILE A 178 -28.58 3.68 -15.74
CA ILE A 178 -28.19 2.27 -15.68
C ILE A 178 -26.69 2.10 -15.58
N GLU A 179 -25.89 2.87 -16.35
CA GLU A 179 -24.43 2.86 -16.25
C GLU A 179 -23.97 3.19 -14.82
N SER A 180 -24.58 4.21 -14.19
CA SER A 180 -24.28 4.58 -12.81
C SER A 180 -24.63 3.48 -11.81
N LEU A 181 -25.78 2.79 -11.97
CA LEU A 181 -26.11 1.63 -11.15
C LEU A 181 -25.10 0.49 -11.28
N ILE A 182 -24.62 0.22 -12.49
CA ILE A 182 -23.59 -0.80 -12.73
C ILE A 182 -22.27 -0.40 -12.07
N GLN A 183 -21.88 0.85 -12.21
CA GLN A 183 -20.66 1.42 -11.59
C GLN A 183 -20.73 1.28 -10.07
N ILE A 184 -21.81 1.68 -9.44
CA ILE A 184 -22.04 1.54 -7.99
C ILE A 184 -21.92 0.08 -7.57
N LYS A 185 -22.61 -0.82 -8.27
CA LYS A 185 -22.60 -2.25 -7.94
C LYS A 185 -21.19 -2.86 -8.06
N SER A 186 -20.42 -2.48 -9.04
CA SER A 186 -19.06 -2.98 -9.25
C SER A 186 -18.03 -2.36 -8.29
N GLY A 187 -18.22 -1.10 -7.91
CA GLY A 187 -17.29 -0.38 -7.01
C GLY A 187 -17.52 -0.64 -5.52
N THR A 188 -18.75 -0.99 -5.13
CA THR A 188 -19.09 -1.21 -3.71
C THR A 188 -18.17 -2.19 -2.97
N PRO A 189 -17.79 -3.37 -3.53
CA PRO A 189 -16.89 -4.29 -2.84
C PRO A 189 -15.49 -3.68 -2.58
N ILE A 190 -15.00 -2.85 -3.51
CA ILE A 190 -13.71 -2.17 -3.37
C ILE A 190 -13.81 -1.08 -2.30
N CYS A 191 -14.92 -0.32 -2.29
CA CYS A 191 -15.17 0.66 -1.23
C CYS A 191 -15.22 0.00 0.15
N GLN A 192 -15.87 -1.16 0.28
CA GLN A 192 -15.92 -1.92 1.53
C GLN A 192 -14.52 -2.37 1.96
N LYS A 193 -13.74 -2.96 1.06
CA LYS A 193 -12.35 -3.35 1.33
C LYS A 193 -11.52 -2.18 1.85
N VAL A 194 -11.58 -1.02 1.19
CA VAL A 194 -10.86 0.20 1.61
C VAL A 194 -11.32 0.66 2.99
N MET A 195 -12.64 0.62 3.26
CA MET A 195 -13.20 1.00 4.57
C MET A 195 -12.79 0.04 5.69
N GLU A 196 -12.72 -1.26 5.40
CA GLU A 196 -12.24 -2.27 6.34
C GLU A 196 -10.76 -2.05 6.67
N GLU A 197 -9.90 -1.83 5.68
CA GLU A 197 -8.47 -1.54 5.88
C GLU A 197 -8.25 -0.26 6.69
N ILE A 198 -9.02 0.82 6.44
CA ILE A 198 -8.98 2.05 7.25
C ILE A 198 -9.50 1.78 8.68
N GLY A 199 -10.53 0.93 8.82
CA GLY A 199 -11.10 0.56 10.11
C GLY A 199 -10.17 -0.30 10.96
N GLU A 200 -9.37 -1.17 10.34
CA GLU A 200 -8.33 -1.96 11.01
C GLU A 200 -7.20 -1.06 11.51
N GLN A 201 -6.71 -0.13 10.69
CA GLN A 201 -5.71 0.85 11.12
C GLN A 201 -6.16 1.67 12.35
N LYS A 202 -7.44 2.06 12.43
CA LYS A 202 -7.97 2.75 13.62
C LYS A 202 -8.01 1.87 14.87
N LYS A 203 -8.16 0.54 14.72
CA LYS A 203 -8.11 -0.39 15.85
C LYS A 203 -6.69 -0.61 16.37
N GLU A 204 -5.69 -0.59 15.49
CA GLU A 204 -4.28 -0.68 15.87
C GLU A 204 -3.79 0.56 16.64
N GLU A 205 -4.42 1.72 16.44
CA GLU A 205 -4.16 2.93 17.24
C GLU A 205 -4.81 2.91 18.62
N THR A 206 -5.78 2.01 18.89
CA THR A 206 -6.48 1.90 20.17
C THR A 206 -5.85 0.86 21.08
N GLY A 207 -4.85 1.25 21.84
CA GLY A 207 -4.23 0.45 22.89
C GLY A 207 -3.73 1.35 24.01
N ASP A 208 -3.37 0.75 25.12
CA ASP A 208 -2.82 1.49 26.24
C ASP A 208 -1.42 2.03 25.92
N GLY A 209 -1.11 3.22 26.45
CA GLY A 209 0.22 3.80 26.37
C GLY A 209 1.16 3.09 27.34
N ILE A 210 2.42 2.84 26.91
CA ILE A 210 3.44 2.29 27.78
C ILE A 210 4.58 3.28 28.02
N ASN A 211 5.24 3.09 29.14
CA ASN A 211 6.52 3.70 29.44
C ASN A 211 7.44 2.61 30.00
N PHE A 212 8.33 2.10 29.16
CA PHE A 212 9.26 1.03 29.50
C PHE A 212 10.08 1.36 30.76
N GLN A 213 9.85 0.62 31.86
CA GLN A 213 10.44 0.88 33.15
C GLN A 213 11.37 -0.23 33.64
N ASN A 214 11.03 -1.50 33.43
CA ASN A 214 11.73 -2.62 34.07
C ASN A 214 12.24 -3.65 33.07
N LEU A 215 11.36 -4.35 32.37
CA LEU A 215 11.71 -5.49 31.54
C LEU A 215 10.73 -5.75 30.41
N ILE A 216 11.19 -6.50 29.39
CA ILE A 216 10.35 -7.14 28.39
C ILE A 216 10.52 -8.65 28.58
N SER A 217 9.42 -9.38 28.78
CA SER A 217 9.44 -10.83 28.91
C SER A 217 8.73 -11.52 27.77
N MET A 218 9.28 -12.65 27.37
CA MET A 218 8.66 -13.59 26.44
C MET A 218 8.57 -14.95 27.15
N GLU A 219 7.36 -15.50 27.27
CA GLU A 219 7.08 -16.74 27.98
C GLU A 219 6.39 -17.75 27.05
N ASN A 220 7.05 -18.88 26.77
CA ASN A 220 6.60 -19.95 25.91
C ASN A 220 6.15 -19.46 24.52
N VAL A 221 6.85 -18.44 23.96
CA VAL A 221 6.46 -17.81 22.73
C VAL A 221 6.84 -18.68 21.54
N SER A 222 5.82 -19.02 20.72
CA SER A 222 5.99 -19.72 19.45
C SER A 222 5.32 -18.95 18.33
N PHE A 223 5.96 -18.90 17.16
CA PHE A 223 5.50 -18.13 16.02
C PHE A 223 5.84 -18.77 14.68
N SER A 224 4.92 -18.66 13.72
CA SER A 224 5.17 -18.97 12.31
C SER A 224 4.59 -17.87 11.41
N TYR A 225 5.26 -17.58 10.31
CA TYR A 225 4.70 -16.69 9.29
C TYR A 225 3.47 -17.30 8.61
N PRO A 226 2.51 -16.50 8.13
CA PRO A 226 1.41 -16.98 7.31
C PRO A 226 1.95 -17.81 6.14
N GLN A 227 1.37 -18.99 5.88
CA GLN A 227 1.77 -19.95 4.83
C GLN A 227 3.14 -20.64 5.04
N ALA A 228 3.81 -20.47 6.19
CA ALA A 228 5.01 -21.26 6.51
C ALA A 228 4.64 -22.67 6.96
N GLU A 229 5.36 -23.68 6.45
CA GLU A 229 5.16 -25.08 6.82
C GLU A 229 5.74 -25.42 8.22
N HIS A 230 6.65 -24.61 8.73
CA HIS A 230 7.35 -24.84 9.98
C HIS A 230 7.29 -23.62 10.92
N MET A 231 7.39 -23.89 12.23
CA MET A 231 7.56 -22.85 13.24
C MET A 231 8.88 -22.09 13.02
N THR A 232 8.81 -20.78 12.99
CA THR A 232 10.00 -19.91 12.89
C THR A 232 10.66 -19.70 14.24
N LEU A 233 9.86 -19.61 15.31
CA LEU A 233 10.29 -19.61 16.70
C LEU A 233 9.47 -20.63 17.47
N ASN A 234 10.11 -21.34 18.40
CA ASN A 234 9.48 -22.41 19.13
C ASN A 234 9.84 -22.33 20.62
N ASN A 235 8.83 -22.14 21.47
CA ASN A 235 8.93 -22.13 22.91
C ASN A 235 10.03 -21.20 23.46
N ILE A 236 10.08 -19.97 22.96
CA ILE A 236 11.04 -18.95 23.36
C ILE A 236 10.70 -18.45 24.77
N ASN A 237 11.69 -18.52 25.66
CA ASN A 237 11.63 -17.97 27.02
C ASN A 237 12.85 -17.08 27.21
N ILE A 238 12.62 -15.74 27.30
CA ILE A 238 13.68 -14.75 27.44
C ILE A 238 13.15 -13.48 28.14
N THR A 239 14.04 -12.82 28.89
CA THR A 239 13.76 -11.52 29.51
C THR A 239 14.84 -10.52 29.14
N PHE A 240 14.42 -9.33 28.70
CA PHE A 240 15.27 -8.19 28.43
C PHE A 240 15.05 -7.13 29.51
N GLU A 241 16.00 -7.00 30.43
CA GLU A 241 15.95 -6.02 31.51
C GLU A 241 16.38 -4.64 31.03
N LYS A 242 15.74 -3.60 31.55
CA LYS A 242 16.07 -2.21 31.23
C LYS A 242 17.52 -1.87 31.58
N GLY A 243 18.17 -1.14 30.67
CA GLY A 243 19.58 -0.72 30.84
C GLY A 243 20.60 -1.83 30.56
N LYS A 244 20.15 -3.05 30.21
CA LYS A 244 21.01 -4.18 29.87
C LYS A 244 21.26 -4.29 28.37
N ARG A 245 22.35 -4.95 28.01
CA ARG A 245 22.81 -5.13 26.62
C ARG A 245 22.79 -6.62 26.27
N TYR A 246 22.07 -6.95 25.21
CA TYR A 246 21.89 -8.32 24.73
C TYR A 246 22.44 -8.47 23.33
N ALA A 247 23.25 -9.48 23.09
CA ALA A 247 23.65 -9.90 21.78
C ALA A 247 22.86 -11.16 21.38
N VAL A 248 22.15 -11.12 20.25
CA VAL A 248 21.44 -12.26 19.69
C VAL A 248 22.24 -12.79 18.52
N VAL A 249 22.74 -14.01 18.63
CA VAL A 249 23.62 -14.66 17.66
C VAL A 249 23.03 -15.98 17.15
N GLY A 250 23.48 -16.44 16.00
CA GLY A 250 23.01 -17.68 15.40
C GLY A 250 23.14 -17.68 13.88
N GLY A 251 22.93 -18.82 13.26
CA GLY A 251 22.99 -18.99 11.81
C GLY A 251 21.93 -18.17 11.07
N SER A 252 22.11 -18.01 9.74
CA SER A 252 21.05 -17.41 8.91
C SER A 252 19.78 -18.28 8.98
N GLY A 253 18.63 -17.63 9.10
CA GLY A 253 17.33 -18.34 9.23
C GLY A 253 17.05 -18.93 10.61
N SER A 254 17.88 -18.69 11.64
CA SER A 254 17.63 -19.21 13.00
C SER A 254 16.49 -18.51 13.75
N GLY A 255 15.89 -17.43 13.21
CA GLY A 255 14.77 -16.72 13.84
C GLY A 255 15.13 -15.40 14.52
N LYS A 256 16.38 -14.92 14.47
CA LYS A 256 16.84 -13.69 15.14
C LYS A 256 16.00 -12.47 14.82
N SER A 257 15.85 -12.13 13.54
CA SER A 257 15.05 -10.97 13.12
C SER A 257 13.55 -11.17 13.40
N THR A 258 13.07 -12.41 13.47
CA THR A 258 11.69 -12.72 13.88
C THR A 258 11.50 -12.44 15.37
N LEU A 259 12.47 -12.82 16.21
CA LEU A 259 12.47 -12.52 17.64
C LEU A 259 12.34 -11.01 17.90
N THR A 260 13.17 -10.19 17.22
CA THR A 260 13.12 -8.73 17.38
C THR A 260 11.82 -8.14 16.85
N LYS A 261 11.27 -8.64 15.73
CA LYS A 261 9.96 -8.19 15.20
C LYS A 261 8.80 -8.48 16.16
N LEU A 262 8.85 -9.58 16.90
CA LEU A 262 7.86 -9.87 17.94
C LEU A 262 8.02 -8.92 19.14
N VAL A 263 9.24 -8.63 19.58
CA VAL A 263 9.52 -7.64 20.62
C VAL A 263 9.04 -6.24 20.20
N LEU A 264 9.09 -5.92 18.91
CA LEU A 264 8.61 -4.66 18.34
C LEU A 264 7.08 -4.61 18.14
N GLY A 265 6.37 -5.72 18.38
CA GLY A 265 4.92 -5.79 18.19
C GLY A 265 4.45 -5.84 16.74
N TYR A 266 5.34 -6.16 15.76
CA TYR A 266 4.96 -6.24 14.35
C TYR A 266 4.02 -7.40 14.03
N TYR A 267 3.91 -8.38 14.92
CA TYR A 267 3.05 -9.54 14.77
C TYR A 267 2.32 -9.85 16.07
N ASN A 268 1.00 -9.99 15.97
CA ASN A 268 0.12 -10.30 17.11
C ASN A 268 -0.36 -11.76 17.10
N ASN A 269 -0.05 -12.54 16.06
CA ASN A 269 -0.50 -13.92 15.86
C ASN A 269 0.53 -14.96 16.37
N TYR A 270 1.01 -14.80 17.59
CA TYR A 270 1.92 -15.75 18.26
C TYR A 270 1.20 -16.53 19.37
N GLN A 271 1.78 -17.68 19.77
CA GLN A 271 1.39 -18.45 20.95
C GLN A 271 2.28 -18.05 22.11
N GLY A 272 1.80 -18.22 23.36
CA GLY A 272 2.53 -17.79 24.55
C GLY A 272 2.20 -16.37 24.95
N GLN A 273 3.12 -15.70 25.68
CA GLN A 273 2.89 -14.37 26.18
C GLN A 273 4.13 -13.47 26.01
N ILE A 274 3.90 -12.24 25.53
CA ILE A 274 4.92 -11.20 25.49
C ILE A 274 4.40 -10.04 26.34
N ARG A 275 5.23 -9.57 27.28
CA ARG A 275 4.89 -8.46 28.16
C ARG A 275 5.94 -7.36 28.12
N PHE A 276 5.49 -6.13 28.17
CA PHE A 276 6.28 -4.96 28.52
C PHE A 276 5.95 -4.58 29.97
N ASP A 277 6.90 -4.75 30.85
CA ASP A 277 6.67 -4.68 32.31
C ASP A 277 5.51 -5.63 32.70
N ASP A 278 4.41 -5.09 33.24
CA ASP A 278 3.24 -5.86 33.64
C ASP A 278 2.14 -5.93 32.56
N MET A 279 2.33 -5.25 31.41
CA MET A 279 1.31 -5.15 30.36
C MET A 279 1.54 -6.18 29.26
N ASP A 280 0.46 -6.87 28.88
CA ASP A 280 0.49 -7.78 27.72
C ASP A 280 0.61 -6.99 26.41
N MET A 281 1.46 -7.45 25.49
CA MET A 281 1.69 -6.82 24.19
C MET A 281 0.40 -6.60 23.38
N HIS A 282 -0.57 -7.51 23.50
CA HIS A 282 -1.87 -7.38 22.81
C HIS A 282 -2.73 -6.21 23.30
N ALA A 283 -2.47 -5.69 24.51
CA ALA A 283 -3.17 -4.54 25.07
C ALA A 283 -2.50 -3.20 24.74
N ILE A 284 -1.26 -3.23 24.22
CA ILE A 284 -0.43 -2.06 23.97
C ILE A 284 -0.64 -1.58 22.54
N SER A 285 -0.78 -0.27 22.30
CA SER A 285 -0.81 0.27 20.95
C SER A 285 0.58 0.17 20.29
N GLU A 286 0.62 -0.18 19.00
CA GLU A 286 1.86 -0.23 18.21
C GLU A 286 2.62 1.11 18.29
N LYS A 287 1.91 2.22 18.21
CA LYS A 287 2.47 3.57 18.34
C LYS A 287 3.23 3.74 19.64
N SER A 288 2.66 3.28 20.77
CA SER A 288 3.30 3.41 22.07
C SER A 288 4.57 2.57 22.20
N VAL A 289 4.60 1.37 21.58
CA VAL A 289 5.83 0.56 21.48
C VAL A 289 6.88 1.32 20.67
N MET A 290 6.53 1.83 19.48
CA MET A 290 7.45 2.56 18.61
C MET A 290 7.99 3.85 19.25
N GLU A 291 7.23 4.48 20.14
CA GLU A 291 7.70 5.64 20.91
C GLU A 291 8.80 5.29 21.95
N GLN A 292 8.94 4.03 22.35
CA GLN A 292 9.98 3.57 23.27
C GLN A 292 11.22 3.03 22.54
N VAL A 293 11.12 2.69 21.25
CA VAL A 293 12.13 1.92 20.52
C VAL A 293 12.82 2.74 19.43
N ALA A 294 14.14 2.60 19.32
CA ALA A 294 14.90 2.98 18.11
C ALA A 294 15.30 1.72 17.36
N VAL A 295 14.81 1.58 16.14
CA VAL A 295 15.15 0.44 15.28
C VAL A 295 16.20 0.85 14.25
N ILE A 296 17.30 0.12 14.21
CA ILE A 296 18.37 0.26 13.21
C ILE A 296 18.31 -0.99 12.33
N PRO A 297 17.63 -0.92 11.17
CA PRO A 297 17.40 -2.09 10.31
C PRO A 297 18.63 -2.44 9.49
N GLN A 298 18.68 -3.68 8.98
CA GLN A 298 19.69 -4.13 8.03
C GLN A 298 19.68 -3.30 6.73
N ASN A 299 18.47 -3.05 6.17
CA ASN A 299 18.29 -2.24 4.98
C ASN A 299 17.72 -0.88 5.34
N VAL A 300 18.54 0.16 5.19
CA VAL A 300 18.16 1.53 5.54
C VAL A 300 17.52 2.22 4.35
N TYR A 301 16.30 2.71 4.56
CA TYR A 301 15.64 3.56 3.59
C TYR A 301 16.08 5.02 3.73
N VAL A 302 16.38 5.65 2.60
CA VAL A 302 16.77 7.06 2.50
C VAL A 302 15.78 7.77 1.57
N PHE A 303 15.18 8.83 2.08
CA PHE A 303 14.23 9.67 1.32
C PHE A 303 14.98 10.55 0.33
N GLU A 304 14.33 10.88 -0.80
CA GLU A 304 14.81 11.90 -1.73
C GLU A 304 14.59 13.30 -1.14
N ASP A 305 15.43 13.65 -0.19
CA ASP A 305 15.38 14.90 0.56
C ASP A 305 16.79 15.23 1.10
N THR A 306 16.94 16.34 1.83
CA THR A 306 18.23 16.73 2.42
C THR A 306 18.76 15.65 3.37
N LEU A 307 20.08 15.60 3.54
CA LEU A 307 20.69 14.73 4.55
C LEU A 307 20.16 15.08 5.96
N ARG A 308 19.96 16.38 6.26
CA ARG A 308 19.32 16.84 7.49
C ARG A 308 17.97 16.19 7.70
N ASN A 309 17.04 16.31 6.75
CA ASN A 309 15.69 15.75 6.85
C ASN A 309 15.73 14.22 6.93
N ASN A 310 16.70 13.58 6.29
CA ASN A 310 16.93 12.14 6.45
C ASN A 310 17.39 11.74 7.86
N ILE A 311 18.10 12.59 8.57
CA ILE A 311 18.55 12.33 9.93
C ILE A 311 17.45 12.67 10.94
N THR A 312 16.79 13.84 10.78
CA THR A 312 15.77 14.35 11.71
C THR A 312 14.40 13.70 11.53
N LEU A 313 14.15 13.04 10.38
CA LEU A 313 12.83 12.53 9.98
C LEU A 313 11.75 13.61 10.00
N PHE A 314 12.14 14.83 9.59
CA PHE A 314 11.30 16.04 9.50
C PHE A 314 10.87 16.63 10.85
N ASP A 315 11.33 16.08 11.98
CA ASP A 315 11.11 16.65 13.30
C ASP A 315 12.07 17.84 13.57
N PRO A 316 11.65 18.83 14.34
CA PRO A 316 12.49 19.97 14.71
C PRO A 316 13.50 19.60 15.79
N TYR A 317 14.80 19.75 15.49
CA TYR A 317 15.91 19.58 16.41
C TYR A 317 16.84 20.79 16.34
N THR A 318 17.57 21.06 17.42
CA THR A 318 18.61 22.12 17.43
C THR A 318 19.81 21.71 16.60
N GLU A 319 20.61 22.69 16.14
CA GLU A 319 21.84 22.41 15.41
C GLU A 319 22.81 21.56 16.26
N GLU A 320 22.92 21.85 17.56
CA GLU A 320 23.79 21.10 18.46
C GLU A 320 23.39 19.63 18.58
N GLU A 321 22.09 19.32 18.61
CA GLU A 321 21.58 17.93 18.65
C GLU A 321 21.90 17.19 17.38
N VAL A 322 21.69 17.81 16.21
CA VAL A 322 21.99 17.23 14.91
C VAL A 322 23.50 16.99 14.75
N ASP A 323 24.32 17.97 15.08
CA ASP A 323 25.77 17.85 15.02
C ASP A 323 26.31 16.74 15.94
N MET A 324 25.73 16.62 17.16
CA MET A 324 26.07 15.55 18.09
C MET A 324 25.70 14.18 17.52
N ALA A 325 24.52 14.03 16.91
CA ALA A 325 24.09 12.79 16.30
C ALA A 325 24.97 12.41 15.09
N VAL A 326 25.28 13.37 14.23
CA VAL A 326 26.22 13.21 13.10
C VAL A 326 27.56 12.70 13.57
N LYS A 327 28.13 13.34 14.59
CA LYS A 327 29.44 12.97 15.13
C LYS A 327 29.43 11.58 15.76
N LYS A 328 28.42 11.27 16.60
CA LYS A 328 28.28 9.95 17.24
C LYS A 328 28.09 8.82 16.21
N ALA A 329 27.39 9.09 15.11
CA ALA A 329 27.18 8.14 14.03
C ALA A 329 28.39 8.06 13.04
N GLY A 330 29.42 8.90 13.20
CA GLY A 330 30.58 8.93 12.32
C GLY A 330 30.27 9.44 10.91
N LEU A 331 29.30 10.36 10.79
CA LEU A 331 28.87 10.96 9.52
C LEU A 331 29.68 12.21 9.14
N ASP A 332 30.59 12.73 10.01
CA ASP A 332 31.35 13.95 9.76
C ASP A 332 32.05 13.96 8.38
N GLY A 333 32.67 12.85 8.02
CA GLY A 333 33.36 12.72 6.72
C GLY A 333 32.39 12.75 5.52
N VAL A 334 31.15 12.29 5.70
CA VAL A 334 30.10 12.35 4.67
C VAL A 334 29.62 13.78 4.50
N VAL A 335 29.32 14.46 5.62
CA VAL A 335 28.89 15.86 5.63
C VAL A 335 29.94 16.76 4.97
N GLN A 336 31.23 16.57 5.30
CA GLN A 336 32.34 17.35 4.71
C GLN A 336 32.54 17.10 3.21
N ARG A 337 32.23 15.89 2.72
CA ARG A 337 32.38 15.53 1.30
C ARG A 337 31.23 16.08 0.44
N LEU A 338 30.06 16.26 1.02
CA LEU A 338 28.87 16.74 0.31
C LEU A 338 28.94 18.26 0.10
N GLU A 339 28.61 18.73 -1.12
CA GLU A 339 28.76 20.14 -1.53
C GLU A 339 28.04 21.14 -0.62
N MET A 340 26.85 20.77 -0.14
CA MET A 340 26.02 21.59 0.75
C MET A 340 25.93 20.99 2.18
N GLY A 341 26.84 20.09 2.54
CA GLY A 341 26.83 19.45 3.84
C GLY A 341 25.50 18.78 4.17
N LEU A 342 24.90 19.12 5.31
CA LEU A 342 23.61 18.60 5.75
C LEU A 342 22.43 18.99 4.83
N GLU A 343 22.53 20.08 4.10
CA GLU A 343 21.50 20.57 3.18
C GLU A 343 21.58 19.93 1.78
N THR A 344 22.50 19.00 1.58
CA THR A 344 22.59 18.26 0.31
C THR A 344 21.39 17.34 0.15
N VAL A 345 20.66 17.49 -0.97
CA VAL A 345 19.55 16.60 -1.34
C VAL A 345 20.11 15.26 -1.81
N LEU A 346 19.68 14.19 -1.17
CA LEU A 346 20.03 12.83 -1.52
C LEU A 346 19.14 12.34 -2.67
N LYS A 347 19.70 11.49 -3.54
CA LYS A 347 18.94 10.89 -4.64
C LYS A 347 18.03 9.77 -4.13
N GLU A 348 17.06 9.38 -4.94
CA GLU A 348 16.11 8.29 -4.65
C GLU A 348 16.83 7.05 -4.07
N GLY A 349 16.31 6.58 -2.92
CA GLY A 349 16.89 5.46 -2.17
C GLY A 349 18.34 5.69 -1.72
N GLY A 350 18.85 6.94 -1.74
CA GLY A 350 20.23 7.24 -1.39
C GLY A 350 21.24 6.60 -2.34
N SER A 351 20.93 6.56 -3.65
CA SER A 351 21.83 5.93 -4.66
C SER A 351 23.19 6.58 -4.79
N ASN A 352 23.37 7.80 -4.28
CA ASN A 352 24.63 8.52 -4.18
C ASN A 352 25.42 8.26 -2.88
N LEU A 353 24.95 7.35 -2.03
CA LEU A 353 25.58 6.94 -0.77
C LEU A 353 25.97 5.46 -0.80
N SER A 354 27.07 5.13 -0.15
CA SER A 354 27.44 3.74 0.12
C SER A 354 26.52 3.09 1.14
N GLY A 355 26.44 1.75 1.19
CA GLY A 355 25.65 1.02 2.17
C GLY A 355 26.01 1.40 3.62
N GLY A 356 27.31 1.57 3.91
CA GLY A 356 27.79 2.00 5.22
C GLY A 356 27.40 3.43 5.60
N GLU A 357 27.29 4.34 4.62
CA GLU A 357 26.81 5.71 4.88
C GLU A 357 25.31 5.73 5.18
N LYS A 358 24.51 4.92 4.48
CA LYS A 358 23.08 4.74 4.79
C LYS A 358 22.88 4.18 6.20
N GLN A 359 23.66 3.18 6.60
CA GLN A 359 23.58 2.64 7.96
C GLN A 359 23.91 3.70 9.02
N ARG A 360 24.95 4.53 8.79
CA ARG A 360 25.25 5.64 9.70
C ARG A 360 24.16 6.69 9.80
N ILE A 361 23.40 6.94 8.72
CA ILE A 361 22.20 7.79 8.79
C ILE A 361 21.17 7.19 9.75
N SER A 362 20.91 5.88 9.66
CA SER A 362 19.98 5.22 10.57
C SER A 362 20.42 5.28 12.04
N ILE A 363 21.72 5.18 12.27
CA ILE A 363 22.30 5.33 13.61
C ILE A 363 22.15 6.77 14.12
N ALA A 364 22.37 7.79 13.25
CA ALA A 364 22.15 9.19 13.61
C ALA A 364 20.67 9.45 13.98
N ARG A 365 19.72 8.87 13.25
CA ARG A 365 18.29 8.88 13.59
C ARG A 365 18.06 8.36 15.01
N ALA A 366 18.64 7.21 15.34
CA ALA A 366 18.48 6.59 16.67
C ALA A 366 19.06 7.48 17.79
N PHE A 367 20.17 8.15 17.56
CA PHE A 367 20.75 9.09 18.53
C PHE A 367 19.85 10.31 18.79
N LEU A 368 19.18 10.85 17.75
CA LEU A 368 18.31 12.01 17.89
C LEU A 368 17.03 11.71 18.67
N HIS A 369 16.42 10.55 18.45
CA HIS A 369 15.11 10.24 19.03
C HIS A 369 15.14 9.85 20.52
N HIS A 370 16.30 9.76 21.17
CA HIS A 370 16.46 9.50 22.63
C HIS A 370 15.62 8.34 23.18
N ARG A 371 15.46 7.26 22.39
CA ARG A 371 14.65 6.10 22.79
C ARG A 371 15.37 5.25 23.85
N LYS A 372 14.59 4.55 24.69
CA LYS A 372 15.10 3.74 25.80
C LYS A 372 15.50 2.32 25.41
N LEU A 373 14.92 1.79 24.34
CA LEU A 373 15.21 0.47 23.78
C LEU A 373 15.76 0.63 22.37
N TRP A 374 16.95 0.09 22.13
CA TRP A 374 17.57 0.09 20.81
C TRP A 374 17.64 -1.34 20.27
N VAL A 375 17.08 -1.54 19.08
CA VAL A 375 17.10 -2.81 18.37
C VAL A 375 17.96 -2.65 17.13
N LEU A 376 19.10 -3.36 17.07
CA LEU A 376 20.02 -3.37 15.95
C LEU A 376 19.85 -4.69 15.21
N ASP A 377 19.25 -4.67 14.02
CA ASP A 377 19.09 -5.87 13.17
C ASP A 377 20.16 -5.87 12.09
N GLU A 378 21.28 -6.53 12.35
CA GLU A 378 22.47 -6.59 11.47
C GLU A 378 22.95 -5.20 11.00
N ALA A 379 22.81 -4.21 11.86
CA ALA A 379 23.01 -2.79 11.56
C ALA A 379 24.42 -2.40 11.12
N THR A 380 25.38 -3.30 11.23
CA THR A 380 26.78 -3.09 10.88
C THR A 380 27.28 -4.00 9.76
N SER A 381 26.38 -4.80 9.15
CA SER A 381 26.75 -5.81 8.15
C SER A 381 27.39 -5.26 6.88
N SER A 382 27.08 -4.01 6.49
CA SER A 382 27.66 -3.34 5.32
C SER A 382 28.82 -2.41 5.67
N LEU A 383 29.30 -2.41 6.91
CA LEU A 383 30.48 -1.66 7.37
C LEU A 383 31.73 -2.53 7.34
N ASP A 384 32.90 -1.89 7.16
CA ASP A 384 34.15 -2.57 7.43
C ASP A 384 34.32 -2.90 8.93
N ASN A 385 35.13 -3.90 9.26
CA ASN A 385 35.27 -4.39 10.63
C ASN A 385 35.66 -3.31 11.65
N LYS A 386 36.47 -2.32 11.27
CA LYS A 386 36.91 -1.23 12.15
C LYS A 386 35.77 -0.29 12.44
N MET A 387 34.98 0.07 11.42
CA MET A 387 33.83 0.96 11.56
C MET A 387 32.70 0.24 12.29
N ALA A 388 32.42 -1.03 11.95
CA ALA A 388 31.44 -1.86 12.67
C ALA A 388 31.75 -1.88 14.18
N TYR A 389 33.00 -2.16 14.53
CA TYR A 389 33.44 -2.13 15.92
C TYR A 389 33.20 -0.77 16.61
N GLN A 390 33.55 0.33 15.93
CA GLN A 390 33.40 1.67 16.50
C GLN A 390 31.92 2.03 16.72
N VAL A 391 31.06 1.70 15.77
CA VAL A 391 29.62 1.97 15.84
C VAL A 391 28.97 1.11 16.95
N GLU A 392 29.21 -0.20 16.95
CA GLU A 392 28.70 -1.09 18.00
C GLU A 392 29.18 -0.63 19.37
N LYS A 393 30.46 -0.29 19.51
CA LYS A 393 31.03 0.25 20.73
C LYS A 393 30.33 1.53 21.17
N ALA A 394 30.10 2.48 20.25
CA ALA A 394 29.43 3.73 20.55
C ALA A 394 27.99 3.52 21.06
N VAL A 395 27.28 2.55 20.51
CA VAL A 395 25.93 2.17 20.97
C VAL A 395 25.99 1.48 22.35
N LEU A 396 26.91 0.52 22.53
CA LEU A 396 27.06 -0.21 23.79
C LEU A 396 27.54 0.68 24.94
N ASP A 397 28.22 1.78 24.65
CA ASP A 397 28.70 2.75 25.66
C ASP A 397 27.66 3.82 26.04
N ILE A 398 26.45 3.86 25.42
CA ILE A 398 25.38 4.78 25.80
C ILE A 398 24.82 4.35 27.17
N PRO A 399 24.81 5.25 28.18
CA PRO A 399 24.25 4.92 29.48
C PRO A 399 22.71 4.82 29.42
N ASP A 400 22.14 4.04 30.31
CA ASP A 400 20.69 3.97 30.59
C ASP A 400 19.78 3.54 29.43
N ILE A 401 20.34 2.91 28.38
CA ILE A 401 19.56 2.30 27.30
C ILE A 401 19.63 0.77 27.35
N THR A 402 18.54 0.15 26.93
CA THR A 402 18.50 -1.29 26.67
C THR A 402 18.88 -1.54 25.21
N VAL A 403 19.77 -2.47 24.96
CA VAL A 403 20.22 -2.81 23.61
C VAL A 403 19.94 -4.28 23.30
N ILE A 404 19.24 -4.54 22.19
CA ILE A 404 19.10 -5.87 21.60
C ILE A 404 19.81 -5.81 20.25
N MET A 405 20.95 -6.46 20.12
CA MET A 405 21.79 -6.41 18.94
C MET A 405 21.85 -7.78 18.27
N ILE A 406 21.33 -7.88 17.06
CA ILE A 406 21.61 -9.01 16.16
C ILE A 406 22.89 -8.72 15.43
N THR A 407 23.91 -9.56 15.61
CA THR A 407 25.19 -9.39 14.95
C THR A 407 25.74 -10.71 14.42
N HIS A 408 26.42 -10.63 13.28
CA HIS A 408 27.26 -11.67 12.73
C HIS A 408 28.76 -11.38 12.98
N HIS A 409 29.08 -10.23 13.56
CA HIS A 409 30.44 -9.82 13.93
C HIS A 409 30.73 -10.26 15.36
N TYR A 410 31.44 -11.39 15.51
CA TYR A 410 31.85 -11.92 16.81
C TYR A 410 33.07 -11.19 17.36
N ASN A 411 32.94 -9.85 17.56
CA ASN A 411 34.02 -9.08 18.16
C ASN A 411 34.00 -9.28 19.68
N ARG A 412 35.04 -9.98 20.21
CA ARG A 412 35.15 -10.30 21.61
C ARG A 412 34.97 -9.09 22.53
N SER A 413 35.63 -7.95 22.23
CA SER A 413 35.55 -6.75 23.06
C SER A 413 34.16 -6.12 23.13
N ASN A 414 33.30 -6.29 22.09
CA ASN A 414 31.93 -5.81 22.11
C ASN A 414 31.00 -6.82 22.79
N LEU A 415 31.24 -8.13 22.58
CA LEU A 415 30.47 -9.18 23.24
C LEU A 415 30.71 -9.22 24.75
N GLU A 416 31.92 -8.94 25.24
CA GLU A 416 32.26 -8.80 26.66
C GLU A 416 31.51 -7.63 27.34
N LYS A 417 31.02 -6.66 26.57
CA LYS A 417 30.19 -5.56 27.08
C LYS A 417 28.70 -5.92 27.17
N CYS A 418 28.28 -7.03 26.58
CA CYS A 418 26.92 -7.49 26.67
C CYS A 418 26.67 -8.18 28.01
N ASP A 419 25.53 -7.88 28.62
CA ASP A 419 25.11 -8.50 29.89
C ASP A 419 24.69 -9.96 29.66
N ALA A 420 24.18 -10.30 28.46
CA ALA A 420 23.93 -11.66 28.03
C ALA A 420 24.06 -11.82 26.51
N ILE A 421 24.52 -13.00 26.11
CA ILE A 421 24.53 -13.49 24.74
C ILE A 421 23.47 -14.58 24.63
N VAL A 422 22.64 -14.49 23.61
CA VAL A 422 21.55 -15.44 23.33
C VAL A 422 21.84 -16.14 22.00
N VAL A 423 22.02 -17.45 22.04
CA VAL A 423 22.28 -18.26 20.84
C VAL A 423 20.98 -18.87 20.35
N LEU A 424 20.58 -18.48 19.14
CA LEU A 424 19.42 -19.07 18.46
C LEU A 424 19.86 -20.10 17.41
N GLU A 425 19.24 -21.28 17.45
CA GLU A 425 19.39 -22.30 16.44
C GLU A 425 18.03 -22.93 16.12
N GLN A 426 17.68 -22.95 14.83
CA GLN A 426 16.41 -23.52 14.32
C GLN A 426 15.17 -23.10 15.12
N GLY A 427 15.08 -21.81 15.45
CA GLY A 427 13.94 -21.25 16.17
C GLY A 427 13.90 -21.49 17.67
N ASN A 428 14.95 -22.06 18.27
CA ASN A 428 15.06 -22.32 19.70
C ASN A 428 16.23 -21.55 20.32
N ILE A 429 16.12 -21.13 21.58
CA ILE A 429 17.27 -20.66 22.35
C ILE A 429 18.02 -21.90 22.85
N VAL A 430 19.24 -22.09 22.36
CA VAL A 430 20.09 -23.25 22.72
C VAL A 430 21.05 -22.90 23.85
N GLU A 431 21.42 -21.63 23.99
CA GLU A 431 22.34 -21.17 25.02
C GLU A 431 22.04 -19.72 25.37
N GLN A 432 22.17 -19.36 26.62
CA GLN A 432 22.06 -17.99 27.11
C GLN A 432 22.99 -17.82 28.33
N GLY A 433 23.87 -16.83 28.26
CA GLY A 433 24.83 -16.58 29.33
C GLY A 433 25.70 -15.36 29.05
N LYS A 434 26.69 -15.11 29.92
CA LYS A 434 27.74 -14.11 29.68
C LYS A 434 28.84 -14.71 28.80
N HIS A 435 29.65 -13.85 28.19
CA HIS A 435 30.72 -14.26 27.26
C HIS A 435 31.73 -15.26 27.88
N GLU A 436 31.88 -15.28 29.20
CA GLU A 436 32.86 -16.15 29.90
C GLU A 436 32.23 -17.50 30.35
N GLU A 437 30.93 -17.63 30.26
CA GLU A 437 30.16 -18.86 30.55
C GLU A 437 29.96 -19.68 29.29
#